data_425a70520aa0ca72b36e58d2c38b4edb
#
_entry.id   425a70520aa0ca72b36e58d2c38b4edb
#
_cell.length_a   1.000
_cell.length_b   1.000
_cell.length_c   1.000
_cell.angle_alpha   90.00
_cell.angle_beta   90.00
_cell.angle_gamma   90.00
#
_symmetry.space_group_name_H-M   'P 1'
#
loop_
_entity.id
_entity.type
_entity.pdbx_description
1 polymer ?
#
loop_
_entity_poly.entity_id
_entity_poly.type
_entity_poly.pdbx_seq_one_letter_code
_entity_poly.pdbx_strand_id
1 'polypeptide(L)'
;MVKTNSNENPIVLNPIGVVKGIEQEQKFWIEIHKEFRPALKELEHFTHMHVIWWANKNDTPKLRKVLVSEELPPFYGKDAPSMGVFSNRSEFRPNPVLMTICPILSIDIEQGIITVPWMDAFPETPVIDIKPYLPMADLVETADYPEYLQHWPKSVESAMKWWAEMENQ
;
A
#
# COMPACT_ATOMS: atom_id res chain seq x y z
N MET A 1 -10.72 15.88 -1.46
CA MET A 1 -11.84 15.96 -2.43
C MET A 1 -11.24 15.81 -3.83
N VAL A 2 -11.53 14.74 -4.52
CA VAL A 2 -11.04 14.50 -5.88
C VAL A 2 -12.07 15.10 -6.85
N LYS A 3 -11.67 16.09 -7.63
CA LYS A 3 -12.51 16.66 -8.69
C LYS A 3 -12.26 15.85 -9.97
N THR A 4 -13.30 15.25 -10.52
CA THR A 4 -13.28 14.74 -11.89
C THR A 4 -13.52 15.91 -12.86
N ASN A 5 -12.89 15.88 -14.03
CA ASN A 5 -12.98 16.98 -15.03
C ASN A 5 -14.30 17.02 -15.83
N SER A 6 -15.28 16.25 -15.45
CA SER A 6 -16.65 16.29 -15.98
C SER A 6 -17.57 16.97 -14.97
N ASN A 7 -18.71 17.49 -15.39
CA ASN A 7 -19.76 18.07 -14.53
C ASN A 7 -20.37 17.08 -13.51
N GLU A 8 -19.62 16.07 -13.12
CA GLU A 8 -20.00 15.02 -12.19
C GLU A 8 -19.62 15.39 -10.77
N ASN A 9 -20.38 14.92 -9.81
CA ASN A 9 -20.10 15.09 -8.39
C ASN A 9 -18.71 14.55 -8.05
N PRO A 10 -17.94 15.23 -7.20
CA PRO A 10 -16.62 14.76 -6.80
C PRO A 10 -16.74 13.40 -6.08
N ILE A 11 -15.78 12.51 -6.33
CA ILE A 11 -15.62 11.29 -5.53
C ILE A 11 -15.15 11.72 -4.14
N VAL A 12 -15.89 11.35 -3.11
CA VAL A 12 -15.54 11.60 -1.72
C VAL A 12 -15.12 10.27 -1.10
N LEU A 13 -13.89 10.21 -0.58
CA LEU A 13 -13.39 9.08 0.18
C LEU A 13 -13.41 9.41 1.66
N ASN A 14 -13.92 8.49 2.47
CA ASN A 14 -13.93 8.59 3.93
C ASN A 14 -12.85 7.67 4.49
N PRO A 15 -11.80 8.16 5.13
CA PRO A 15 -10.84 7.30 5.80
C PRO A 15 -11.54 6.46 6.86
N ILE A 16 -11.28 5.15 6.84
CA ILE A 16 -11.86 4.20 7.80
C ILE A 16 -10.99 4.02 9.04
N GLY A 17 -9.74 4.49 8.98
CA GLY A 17 -8.77 4.35 10.05
C GLY A 17 -7.47 5.05 9.70
N VAL A 18 -6.45 4.78 10.50
CA VAL A 18 -5.13 5.39 10.38
C VAL A 18 -4.04 4.36 10.66
N VAL A 19 -2.93 4.45 9.91
CA VAL A 19 -1.72 3.68 10.21
C VAL A 19 -1.06 4.26 11.46
N LYS A 20 -0.65 3.40 12.36
CA LYS A 20 0.13 3.72 13.56
C LYS A 20 1.41 2.90 13.57
N GLY A 21 2.43 3.37 14.26
CA GLY A 21 3.67 2.63 14.39
C GLY A 21 4.65 3.30 15.33
N ILE A 22 5.55 2.47 15.85
CA ILE A 22 6.74 2.86 16.59
C ILE A 22 7.90 2.28 15.81
N GLU A 23 8.49 3.07 14.93
CA GLU A 23 9.55 2.63 14.00
C GLU A 23 10.76 2.02 14.73
N GLN A 24 11.19 2.64 15.86
CA GLN A 24 12.30 2.15 16.67
C GLN A 24 12.05 0.76 17.27
N GLU A 25 10.77 0.39 17.48
CA GLU A 25 10.37 -0.91 18.00
C GLU A 25 9.92 -1.87 16.91
N GLN A 26 9.91 -1.43 15.66
CA GLN A 26 9.35 -2.18 14.52
C GLN A 26 7.92 -2.70 14.78
N LYS A 27 7.13 -1.90 15.48
CA LYS A 27 5.72 -2.18 15.78
C LYS A 27 4.82 -1.36 14.88
N PHE A 28 3.92 -2.04 14.19
CA PHE A 28 2.96 -1.41 13.31
C PHE A 28 1.56 -1.94 13.58
N TRP A 29 0.57 -1.06 13.53
CA TRP A 29 -0.83 -1.43 13.61
C TRP A 29 -1.69 -0.44 12.83
N ILE A 30 -2.91 -0.85 12.53
CA ILE A 30 -3.94 0.00 11.93
C ILE A 30 -5.00 0.21 13.00
N GLU A 31 -5.33 1.47 13.27
CA GLU A 31 -6.40 1.85 14.16
C GLU A 31 -7.64 2.20 13.35
N ILE A 32 -8.69 1.40 13.49
CA ILE A 32 -9.97 1.56 12.79
C ILE A 32 -10.89 2.47 13.61
N HIS A 33 -11.45 3.48 12.96
CA HIS A 33 -12.38 4.41 13.59
C HIS A 33 -13.61 3.65 14.12
N LYS A 34 -14.14 4.13 15.24
CA LYS A 34 -15.15 3.40 16.02
C LYS A 34 -16.37 2.97 15.20
N GLU A 35 -16.84 3.83 14.32
CA GLU A 35 -17.99 3.59 13.46
C GLU A 35 -17.79 2.45 12.44
N PHE A 36 -16.53 2.16 12.08
CA PHE A 36 -16.19 1.12 11.11
C PHE A 36 -15.74 -0.21 11.74
N ARG A 37 -15.56 -0.30 13.05
CA ARG A 37 -15.14 -1.53 13.75
C ARG A 37 -16.03 -2.75 13.48
N PRO A 38 -17.37 -2.62 13.34
CA PRO A 38 -18.20 -3.76 12.98
C PRO A 38 -17.82 -4.43 11.64
N ALA A 39 -17.16 -3.70 10.73
CA ALA A 39 -16.69 -4.25 9.45
C ALA A 39 -15.47 -5.18 9.59
N LEU A 40 -14.84 -5.24 10.76
CA LEU A 40 -13.74 -6.18 11.06
C LEU A 40 -14.21 -7.62 11.30
N LYS A 41 -15.52 -7.84 11.47
CA LYS A 41 -16.08 -9.17 11.74
C LYS A 41 -15.61 -10.17 10.69
N GLU A 42 -15.11 -11.33 11.13
CA GLU A 42 -14.57 -12.45 10.33
C GLU A 42 -13.22 -12.17 9.64
N LEU A 43 -12.69 -10.94 9.68
CA LEU A 43 -11.39 -10.64 9.09
C LEU A 43 -10.25 -11.36 9.82
N GLU A 44 -10.40 -11.66 11.10
CA GLU A 44 -9.44 -12.41 11.94
C GLU A 44 -9.19 -13.85 11.48
N HIS A 45 -10.05 -14.39 10.62
CA HIS A 45 -9.89 -15.72 10.04
C HIS A 45 -9.05 -15.73 8.76
N PHE A 46 -8.70 -14.57 8.24
CA PHE A 46 -7.81 -14.45 7.09
C PHE A 46 -6.34 -14.25 7.54
N THR A 47 -5.42 -14.78 6.76
CA THR A 47 -3.99 -14.66 7.05
C THR A 47 -3.37 -13.36 6.56
N HIS A 48 -3.93 -12.80 5.48
CA HIS A 48 -3.43 -11.59 4.82
C HIS A 48 -4.58 -10.69 4.39
N MET A 49 -4.25 -9.42 4.23
CA MET A 49 -5.18 -8.41 3.73
C MET A 49 -4.47 -7.42 2.81
N HIS A 50 -5.23 -6.80 1.93
CA HIS A 50 -4.87 -5.57 1.24
C HIS A 50 -5.26 -4.39 2.12
N VAL A 51 -4.30 -3.53 2.41
CA VAL A 51 -4.54 -2.22 3.04
C VAL A 51 -4.44 -1.17 1.96
N ILE A 52 -5.53 -0.45 1.69
CA ILE A 52 -5.58 0.63 0.73
C ILE A 52 -5.50 1.94 1.50
N TRP A 53 -4.50 2.76 1.18
CA TRP A 53 -4.18 3.96 1.94
C TRP A 53 -3.85 5.15 1.04
N TRP A 54 -3.91 6.33 1.63
CA TRP A 54 -3.70 7.60 0.93
C TRP A 54 -2.36 8.21 1.32
N ALA A 55 -1.46 8.38 0.35
CA ALA A 55 -0.16 9.00 0.60
C ALA A 55 -0.30 10.51 0.83
N ASN A 56 -0.90 10.88 1.97
CA ASN A 56 -1.29 12.24 2.32
C ASN A 56 -0.11 13.21 2.41
N LYS A 57 1.08 12.73 2.78
CA LYS A 57 2.30 13.56 2.86
C LYS A 57 2.79 13.98 1.47
N ASN A 58 2.46 13.22 0.44
CA ASN A 58 2.85 13.47 -0.95
C ASN A 58 1.68 14.01 -1.80
N ASP A 59 0.53 14.29 -1.18
CA ASP A 59 -0.65 14.80 -1.86
C ASP A 59 -0.58 16.32 -2.07
N THR A 60 0.19 16.75 -3.07
CA THR A 60 0.32 18.15 -3.45
C THR A 60 -0.09 18.37 -4.91
N PRO A 61 -0.57 19.56 -5.29
CA PRO A 61 -0.93 19.87 -6.68
C PRO A 61 0.22 19.63 -7.68
N LYS A 62 1.47 19.79 -7.24
CA LYS A 62 2.66 19.52 -8.05
C LYS A 62 2.84 18.02 -8.29
N LEU A 63 2.80 17.22 -7.22
CA LEU A 63 3.07 15.78 -7.29
C LEU A 63 1.93 15.02 -7.97
N ARG A 64 0.69 15.51 -7.86
CA ARG A 64 -0.45 14.96 -8.63
C ARG A 64 -0.34 15.15 -10.14
N LYS A 65 0.54 16.03 -10.62
CA LYS A 65 0.77 16.25 -12.05
C LYS A 65 1.89 15.39 -12.62
N VAL A 66 2.58 14.62 -11.80
CA VAL A 66 3.60 13.69 -12.26
C VAL A 66 2.93 12.58 -13.03
N LEU A 67 3.30 12.43 -14.30
CA LEU A 67 2.79 11.40 -15.20
C LEU A 67 3.89 10.41 -15.62
N VAL A 68 5.15 10.83 -15.52
CA VAL A 68 6.33 10.03 -15.85
C VAL A 68 7.34 10.19 -14.72
N SER A 69 7.92 9.09 -14.27
CA SER A 69 9.06 9.03 -13.37
C SER A 69 10.33 8.93 -14.24
N GLU A 70 11.05 10.04 -14.37
CA GLU A 70 12.27 10.10 -15.18
C GLU A 70 13.44 9.43 -14.46
N GLU A 71 13.51 9.58 -13.15
CA GLU A 71 14.51 8.95 -12.28
C GLU A 71 13.81 7.90 -11.41
N LEU A 72 14.33 6.68 -11.47
CA LEU A 72 13.84 5.56 -10.67
C LEU A 72 14.83 5.23 -9.56
N PRO A 73 14.35 4.73 -8.40
CA PRO A 73 15.22 4.23 -7.35
C PRO A 73 16.19 3.15 -7.86
N PRO A 74 17.40 3.04 -7.30
CA PRO A 74 18.44 2.11 -7.76
C PRO A 74 18.01 0.64 -7.85
N PHE A 75 17.06 0.22 -7.04
CA PHE A 75 16.55 -1.15 -7.04
C PHE A 75 15.75 -1.53 -8.31
N TYR A 76 15.37 -0.56 -9.14
CA TYR A 76 14.83 -0.84 -10.49
C TYR A 76 15.91 -1.35 -11.46
N GLY A 77 17.18 -1.17 -11.12
CA GLY A 77 18.29 -1.52 -12.00
C GLY A 77 18.69 -0.35 -12.93
N LYS A 78 19.94 -0.37 -13.35
CA LYS A 78 20.52 0.70 -14.17
C LYS A 78 19.95 0.80 -15.60
N ASP A 79 19.35 -0.29 -16.07
CA ASP A 79 18.80 -0.39 -17.43
C ASP A 79 17.29 -0.12 -17.46
N ALA A 80 16.69 0.20 -16.33
CA ALA A 80 15.26 0.54 -16.26
C ALA A 80 14.99 1.87 -16.98
N PRO A 81 14.04 1.90 -17.93
CA PRO A 81 13.68 3.14 -18.63
C PRO A 81 12.88 4.07 -17.72
N SER A 82 12.75 5.35 -18.08
CA SER A 82 11.73 6.21 -17.47
C SER A 82 10.34 5.56 -17.59
N MET A 83 9.51 5.70 -16.58
CA MET A 83 8.23 4.99 -16.49
C MET A 83 7.06 5.93 -16.29
N GLY A 84 5.97 5.70 -17.02
CA GLY A 84 4.68 6.24 -16.66
C GLY A 84 4.27 5.80 -15.26
N VAL A 85 3.61 6.67 -14.48
CA VAL A 85 3.25 6.38 -13.08
C VAL A 85 2.28 5.20 -12.93
N PHE A 86 1.65 4.74 -14.01
CA PHE A 86 0.81 3.54 -13.99
C PHE A 86 1.62 2.25 -14.20
N SER A 87 2.89 2.38 -14.59
CA SER A 87 3.83 1.27 -14.72
C SER A 87 4.71 1.08 -13.46
N ASN A 88 4.49 1.89 -12.43
CA ASN A 88 5.16 1.78 -11.13
C ASN A 88 4.16 1.99 -9.97
N ARG A 89 4.63 1.84 -8.74
CA ARG A 89 3.83 2.03 -7.52
C ARG A 89 4.24 3.24 -6.71
N SER A 90 4.88 4.25 -7.35
CA SER A 90 5.23 5.51 -6.70
C SER A 90 3.99 6.24 -6.19
N GLU A 91 4.14 6.91 -5.06
CA GLU A 91 3.15 7.81 -4.46
C GLU A 91 2.97 9.11 -5.26
N PHE A 92 3.91 9.45 -6.15
CA PHE A 92 3.84 10.63 -7.01
C PHE A 92 2.97 10.34 -8.23
N ARG A 93 1.66 10.54 -8.08
CA ARG A 93 0.66 10.17 -9.09
C ARG A 93 -0.61 11.01 -8.95
N PRO A 94 -1.48 11.04 -9.99
CA PRO A 94 -2.72 11.85 -9.98
C PRO A 94 -3.62 11.59 -8.78
N ASN A 95 -3.76 10.34 -8.39
CA ASN A 95 -4.45 9.89 -7.18
C ASN A 95 -3.49 9.07 -6.34
N PRO A 96 -2.91 9.63 -5.27
CA PRO A 96 -1.90 8.93 -4.45
C PRO A 96 -2.55 7.87 -3.54
N VAL A 97 -3.33 6.98 -4.15
CA VAL A 97 -3.88 5.77 -3.54
C VAL A 97 -2.86 4.67 -3.70
N LEU A 98 -2.43 4.11 -2.58
CA LEU A 98 -1.45 3.04 -2.53
C LEU A 98 -2.06 1.80 -1.87
N MET A 99 -1.40 0.68 -2.04
CA MET A 99 -1.87 -0.60 -1.53
C MET A 99 -0.69 -1.41 -1.01
N THR A 100 -0.85 -1.96 0.19
CA THR A 100 0.11 -2.87 0.81
C THR A 100 -0.58 -4.18 1.11
N ILE A 101 0.04 -5.31 0.77
CA ILE A 101 -0.40 -6.63 1.23
C ILE A 101 0.31 -6.90 2.56
N CYS A 102 -0.46 -7.06 3.63
CA CYS A 102 0.05 -7.29 4.97
C CYS A 102 -0.42 -8.65 5.51
N PRO A 103 0.46 -9.40 6.18
CA PRO A 103 0.02 -10.45 7.10
C PRO A 103 -0.76 -9.85 8.26
N ILE A 104 -1.78 -10.57 8.72
CA ILE A 104 -2.56 -10.21 9.92
C ILE A 104 -1.94 -10.95 11.10
N LEU A 105 -1.36 -10.24 12.07
CA LEU A 105 -0.82 -10.84 13.29
C LEU A 105 -1.91 -11.04 14.35
N SER A 106 -2.75 -10.05 14.54
CA SER A 106 -3.91 -10.11 15.45
C SER A 106 -4.91 -9.02 15.11
N ILE A 107 -6.17 -9.22 15.51
CA ILE A 107 -7.23 -8.22 15.43
C ILE A 107 -7.92 -8.13 16.78
N ASP A 108 -8.00 -6.92 17.34
CA ASP A 108 -8.86 -6.57 18.45
C ASP A 108 -10.05 -5.77 17.89
N ILE A 109 -11.18 -6.43 17.71
CA ILE A 109 -12.39 -5.82 17.13
C ILE A 109 -12.96 -4.73 18.03
N GLU A 110 -12.91 -4.93 19.37
CA GLU A 110 -13.47 -3.96 20.32
C GLU A 110 -12.68 -2.65 20.32
N GLN A 111 -11.36 -2.75 20.30
CA GLN A 111 -10.49 -1.58 20.22
C GLN A 111 -10.31 -1.08 18.77
N GLY A 112 -10.63 -1.91 17.77
CA GLY A 112 -10.44 -1.60 16.36
C GLY A 112 -8.97 -1.60 15.95
N ILE A 113 -8.16 -2.47 16.54
CA ILE A 113 -6.72 -2.55 16.31
C ILE A 113 -6.40 -3.78 15.46
N ILE A 114 -5.71 -3.57 14.34
CA ILE A 114 -5.15 -4.65 13.52
C ILE A 114 -3.63 -4.56 13.62
N THR A 115 -3.00 -5.56 14.22
CA THR A 115 -1.54 -5.61 14.32
C THR A 115 -0.95 -6.27 13.09
N VAL A 116 0.06 -5.63 12.50
CA VAL A 116 0.78 -6.09 11.30
C VAL A 116 2.29 -6.11 11.57
N PRO A 117 3.08 -6.95 10.87
CA PRO A 117 4.53 -7.01 11.11
C PRO A 117 5.26 -5.79 10.52
N TRP A 118 4.71 -5.15 9.51
CA TRP A 118 5.27 -3.99 8.82
C TRP A 118 4.19 -3.24 8.04
N MET A 119 4.47 -2.01 7.66
CA MET A 119 3.59 -1.19 6.82
C MET A 119 4.42 -0.25 5.95
N ASP A 120 4.13 -0.23 4.64
CA ASP A 120 4.76 0.68 3.67
C ASP A 120 4.04 2.04 3.67
N ALA A 121 3.79 2.56 4.86
CA ALA A 121 3.14 3.86 5.05
C ALA A 121 3.63 4.47 6.36
N PHE A 122 3.84 5.76 6.36
CA PHE A 122 4.20 6.48 7.58
C PHE A 122 3.08 6.41 8.63
N PRO A 123 3.42 6.48 9.92
CA PRO A 123 2.42 6.73 10.95
C PRO A 123 1.56 7.96 10.63
N GLU A 124 0.30 7.92 11.00
CA GLU A 124 -0.75 8.91 10.71
C GLU A 124 -1.19 8.98 9.24
N THR A 125 -0.85 7.95 8.45
CA THR A 125 -1.39 7.82 7.08
C THR A 125 -2.84 7.35 7.10
N PRO A 126 -3.78 8.02 6.41
CA PRO A 126 -5.17 7.59 6.34
C PRO A 126 -5.33 6.26 5.61
N VAL A 127 -6.07 5.34 6.21
CA VAL A 127 -6.50 4.09 5.58
C VAL A 127 -7.87 4.31 4.96
N ILE A 128 -8.00 3.95 3.68
CA ILE A 128 -9.21 4.19 2.88
C ILE A 128 -10.08 2.95 2.84
N ASP A 129 -9.47 1.76 2.76
CA ASP A 129 -10.21 0.49 2.69
C ASP A 129 -9.31 -0.67 3.13
N ILE A 130 -9.92 -1.77 3.53
CA ILE A 130 -9.27 -3.06 3.79
C ILE A 130 -10.05 -4.14 3.05
N LYS A 131 -9.34 -5.05 2.41
CA LYS A 131 -9.91 -6.24 1.78
C LYS A 131 -9.13 -7.48 2.20
N PRO A 132 -9.78 -8.62 2.47
CA PRO A 132 -9.05 -9.86 2.69
C PRO A 132 -8.29 -10.23 1.40
N TYR A 133 -7.10 -10.79 1.54
CA TYR A 133 -6.39 -11.39 0.42
C TYR A 133 -7.04 -12.75 0.10
N LEU A 134 -7.55 -12.88 -1.11
CA LEU A 134 -8.22 -14.07 -1.61
C LEU A 134 -7.40 -14.71 -2.74
N PRO A 135 -6.70 -15.85 -2.51
CA PRO A 135 -5.89 -16.46 -3.56
C PRO A 135 -6.62 -16.67 -4.89
N MET A 136 -7.90 -17.02 -4.84
CA MET A 136 -8.73 -17.20 -6.04
C MET A 136 -8.94 -15.93 -6.87
N ALA A 137 -8.77 -14.75 -6.27
CA ALA A 137 -9.00 -13.45 -6.91
C ALA A 137 -7.71 -12.66 -7.11
N ASP A 138 -6.73 -12.84 -6.23
CA ASP A 138 -5.55 -11.99 -6.13
C ASP A 138 -4.28 -12.65 -6.69
N LEU A 139 -4.22 -14.01 -6.71
CA LEU A 139 -3.08 -14.74 -7.23
C LEU A 139 -3.21 -14.94 -8.75
N VAL A 140 -2.22 -14.46 -9.50
CA VAL A 140 -2.07 -14.71 -10.93
C VAL A 140 -0.78 -15.49 -11.16
N GLU A 141 -0.89 -16.82 -11.35
CA GLU A 141 0.27 -17.73 -11.46
C GLU A 141 1.18 -17.41 -12.66
N THR A 142 0.61 -16.83 -13.72
CA THR A 142 1.33 -16.47 -14.95
C THR A 142 1.83 -15.03 -14.97
N ALA A 143 1.65 -14.27 -13.89
CA ALA A 143 2.16 -12.90 -13.81
C ALA A 143 3.69 -12.89 -13.88
N ASP A 144 4.23 -11.98 -14.69
CA ASP A 144 5.68 -11.84 -14.86
C ASP A 144 6.08 -10.37 -15.01
N TYR A 145 7.38 -10.12 -14.92
CA TYR A 145 7.99 -8.81 -15.04
C TYR A 145 8.52 -8.58 -16.45
N PRO A 146 8.64 -7.31 -16.91
CA PRO A 146 9.45 -6.98 -18.07
C PRO A 146 10.93 -7.35 -17.83
N GLU A 147 11.69 -7.51 -18.91
CA GLU A 147 13.06 -8.02 -18.88
C GLU A 147 13.97 -7.29 -17.88
N TYR A 148 13.88 -5.97 -17.79
CA TYR A 148 14.68 -5.14 -16.87
C TYR A 148 14.32 -5.29 -15.40
N LEU A 149 13.19 -5.96 -15.05
CA LEU A 149 12.76 -6.25 -13.67
C LEU A 149 12.82 -7.75 -13.32
N GLN A 150 13.38 -8.61 -14.17
CA GLN A 150 13.46 -10.05 -13.91
C GLN A 150 14.31 -10.41 -12.68
N HIS A 151 15.10 -9.46 -12.17
CA HIS A 151 15.86 -9.61 -10.93
C HIS A 151 15.00 -9.44 -9.66
N TRP A 152 13.76 -8.98 -9.80
CA TRP A 152 12.85 -8.79 -8.67
C TRP A 152 12.25 -10.11 -8.20
N PRO A 153 12.05 -10.27 -6.88
CA PRO A 153 11.35 -11.43 -6.32
C PRO A 153 9.90 -11.50 -6.78
N LYS A 154 9.38 -12.73 -6.92
CA LYS A 154 8.03 -12.98 -7.48
C LYS A 154 6.94 -13.19 -6.42
N SER A 155 7.24 -13.07 -5.13
CA SER A 155 6.26 -13.13 -4.04
C SER A 155 6.56 -12.11 -2.96
N VAL A 156 5.56 -11.79 -2.13
CA VAL A 156 5.72 -10.87 -1.00
C VAL A 156 6.76 -11.40 -0.01
N GLU A 157 6.75 -12.70 0.29
CA GLU A 157 7.68 -13.32 1.24
C GLU A 157 9.13 -13.28 0.74
N SER A 158 9.34 -13.49 -0.56
CA SER A 158 10.68 -13.38 -1.16
C SER A 158 11.12 -11.91 -1.26
N ALA A 159 10.19 -10.97 -1.48
CA ALA A 159 10.48 -9.55 -1.50
C ALA A 159 10.93 -9.05 -0.12
N MET A 160 10.31 -9.49 0.97
CA MET A 160 10.73 -9.11 2.32
C MET A 160 12.18 -9.53 2.61
N LYS A 161 12.59 -10.73 2.19
CA LYS A 161 13.97 -11.20 2.34
C LYS A 161 14.93 -10.37 1.50
N TRP A 162 14.55 -10.09 0.27
CA TRP A 162 15.35 -9.30 -0.66
C TRP A 162 15.58 -7.87 -0.16
N TRP A 163 14.56 -7.21 0.42
CA TRP A 163 14.71 -5.89 1.05
C TRP A 163 15.66 -5.93 2.24
N ALA A 164 15.51 -6.91 3.14
CA ALA A 164 16.40 -7.07 4.28
C ALA A 164 17.88 -7.29 3.89
N GLU A 165 18.13 -7.96 2.76
CA GLU A 165 19.49 -8.12 2.21
C GLU A 165 20.05 -6.82 1.64
N MET A 166 19.22 -5.99 1.01
CA MET A 166 19.63 -4.69 0.46
C MET A 166 19.94 -3.64 1.54
N GLU A 167 19.22 -3.66 2.65
CA GLU A 167 19.47 -2.74 3.78
C GLU A 167 20.80 -3.03 4.51
N ASN A 168 21.34 -4.23 4.34
CA ASN A 168 22.59 -4.65 4.97
C ASN A 168 23.83 -4.44 4.07
N GLN A 169 23.69 -3.88 2.88
CA GLN A 169 24.78 -3.54 1.94
C GLN A 169 25.13 -2.06 1.99
#